data_0c5b847c5da31013bcf11468efe4392e
#
_entry.id   0c5b847c5da31013bcf11468efe4392e
#
_cell.length_a   1.000
_cell.length_b   1.000
_cell.length_c   1.000
_cell.angle_alpha   90.00
_cell.angle_beta   90.00
_cell.angle_gamma   90.00
#
_symmetry.space_group_name_H-M   'P 1'
#
loop_
_entity.id
_entity.type
_entity.pdbx_description
1 polymer ?
#
loop_
_entity_poly.entity_id
_entity_poly.type
_entity_poly.pdbx_seq_one_letter_code
_entity_poly.pdbx_strand_id
1 'polypeptide(L)'
;CIIRKEQDEITAYSRQGNEFTTLAKVIREVSFIPGDFVLDGEICLMDENGNEHFQGLMKEIKRKNHTIKNPKYVIFDYLTLEEFDTKKGTTTLEDRYINLQGCDLTDTDTLSLLEQHPVESDEQLAGMIADADENGFEGIMLRRNAGYEGKRSKNLLKCKKFFDAEYEVLGVDFETH
;
A
#
# COMPACT_ATOMS: atom_id res chain seq x y z
N CYS A 1 -4.23 0.45 -1.10
CA CYS A 1 -5.55 0.32 -0.44
C CYS A 1 -5.63 1.32 0.69
N ILE A 2 -6.71 2.08 0.76
CA ILE A 2 -7.01 2.98 1.86
C ILE A 2 -8.01 2.29 2.77
N ILE A 3 -7.78 2.31 4.08
CA ILE A 3 -8.77 1.90 5.08
C ILE A 3 -9.08 3.10 5.96
N ARG A 4 -10.33 3.54 5.94
CA ARG A 4 -10.86 4.63 6.76
C ARG A 4 -11.63 4.04 7.93
N LYS A 5 -11.30 4.46 9.14
CA LYS A 5 -12.04 4.17 10.36
C LYS A 5 -12.53 5.46 10.96
N GLU A 6 -13.84 5.56 11.15
CA GLU A 6 -14.50 6.69 11.81
C GLU A 6 -15.57 6.13 12.75
N GLN A 7 -15.39 6.33 14.05
CA GLN A 7 -16.18 5.68 15.08
C GLN A 7 -16.14 4.14 14.93
N ASP A 8 -17.27 3.50 14.73
CA ASP A 8 -17.39 2.04 14.54
C ASP A 8 -17.45 1.63 13.06
N GLU A 9 -17.44 2.60 12.15
CA GLU A 9 -17.49 2.33 10.71
C GLU A 9 -16.07 2.19 10.14
N ILE A 10 -15.82 1.06 9.45
CA ILE A 10 -14.53 0.79 8.82
C ILE A 10 -14.77 0.40 7.37
N THR A 11 -14.19 1.16 6.45
CA THR A 11 -14.34 0.92 5.03
C THR A 11 -12.99 0.90 4.33
N ALA A 12 -12.82 -0.07 3.43
CA ALA A 12 -11.64 -0.22 2.60
C ALA A 12 -11.92 0.27 1.18
N TYR A 13 -11.01 1.08 0.62
CA TYR A 13 -11.15 1.69 -0.70
C TYR A 13 -9.97 1.39 -1.61
N SER A 14 -10.27 1.24 -2.89
CA SER A 14 -9.26 1.27 -3.94
C SER A 14 -8.72 2.70 -4.14
N ARG A 15 -7.61 2.83 -4.88
CA ARG A 15 -7.08 4.14 -5.30
C ARG A 15 -8.09 5.01 -6.06
N GLN A 16 -9.09 4.41 -6.68
CA GLN A 16 -10.15 5.11 -7.44
C GLN A 16 -11.37 5.45 -6.57
N GLY A 17 -11.34 5.12 -5.27
CA GLY A 17 -12.45 5.33 -4.35
C GLY A 17 -13.55 4.25 -4.40
N ASN A 18 -13.33 3.14 -5.12
CA ASN A 18 -14.27 2.04 -5.10
C ASN A 18 -14.07 1.21 -3.82
N GLU A 19 -15.15 0.87 -3.15
CA GLU A 19 -15.12 0.06 -1.94
C GLU A 19 -14.73 -1.39 -2.24
N PHE A 20 -13.92 -1.97 -1.34
CA PHE A 20 -13.57 -3.38 -1.30
C PHE A 20 -14.40 -4.09 -0.24
N THR A 21 -15.30 -4.96 -0.67
CA THR A 21 -16.16 -5.76 0.22
C THR A 21 -15.57 -7.13 0.55
N THR A 22 -14.40 -7.46 -0.01
CA THR A 22 -13.76 -8.77 0.09
C THR A 22 -12.76 -8.90 1.24
N LEU A 23 -12.50 -7.79 1.97
CA LEU A 23 -11.43 -7.66 2.97
C LEU A 23 -11.92 -7.83 4.42
N ALA A 24 -12.96 -8.63 4.67
CA ALA A 24 -13.56 -8.77 6.00
C ALA A 24 -12.56 -9.16 7.09
N LYS A 25 -11.52 -9.95 6.79
CA LYS A 25 -10.48 -10.29 7.77
C LYS A 25 -9.62 -9.09 8.15
N VAL A 26 -9.20 -8.30 7.16
CA VAL A 26 -8.43 -7.07 7.38
C VAL A 26 -9.25 -6.08 8.21
N ILE A 27 -10.51 -5.84 7.82
CA ILE A 27 -11.43 -4.94 8.54
C ILE A 27 -11.61 -5.37 10.00
N ARG A 28 -11.75 -6.68 10.24
CA ARG A 28 -11.85 -7.22 11.61
C ARG A 28 -10.61 -6.89 12.44
N GLU A 29 -9.41 -7.06 11.92
CA GLU A 29 -8.19 -6.77 12.69
C GLU A 29 -8.00 -5.26 12.89
N VAL A 30 -8.28 -4.45 11.87
CA VAL A 30 -8.26 -2.99 11.99
C VAL A 30 -9.28 -2.48 13.02
N SER A 31 -10.38 -3.20 13.26
CA SER A 31 -11.38 -2.79 14.25
C SER A 31 -10.85 -2.76 15.69
N PHE A 32 -9.80 -3.52 15.99
CA PHE A 32 -9.17 -3.53 17.32
C PHE A 32 -8.23 -2.34 17.56
N ILE A 33 -7.81 -1.64 16.51
CA ILE A 33 -6.98 -0.43 16.66
C ILE A 33 -7.85 0.70 17.18
N PRO A 34 -7.52 1.35 18.31
CA PRO A 34 -8.34 2.41 18.87
C PRO A 34 -8.27 3.71 18.06
N GLY A 35 -9.33 4.52 18.13
CA GLY A 35 -9.40 5.86 17.54
C GLY A 35 -9.89 5.89 16.10
N ASP A 36 -9.94 7.13 15.57
CA ASP A 36 -10.36 7.46 14.22
C ASP A 36 -9.12 7.77 13.38
N PHE A 37 -9.00 7.14 12.23
CA PHE A 37 -7.81 7.28 11.38
C PHE A 37 -8.06 6.83 9.95
N VAL A 38 -7.07 7.10 9.10
CA VAL A 38 -6.95 6.50 7.78
C VAL A 38 -5.58 5.81 7.67
N LEU A 39 -5.60 4.54 7.28
CA LEU A 39 -4.38 3.79 6.94
C LEU A 39 -4.20 3.74 5.43
N ASP A 40 -2.97 4.00 4.96
CA ASP A 40 -2.59 3.75 3.58
C ASP A 40 -1.63 2.56 3.52
N GLY A 41 -1.91 1.63 2.62
CA GLY A 41 -1.16 0.39 2.52
C GLY A 41 -1.45 -0.36 1.23
N GLU A 42 -0.82 -1.51 1.11
CA GLU A 42 -1.02 -2.42 -0.01
C GLU A 42 -1.64 -3.74 0.45
N ILE A 43 -2.60 -4.22 -0.32
CA ILE A 43 -3.17 -5.56 -0.10
C ILE A 43 -2.38 -6.54 -0.94
N CYS A 44 -1.87 -7.56 -0.29
CA CYS A 44 -1.21 -8.70 -0.91
C CYS A 44 -2.02 -9.97 -0.67
N LEU A 45 -1.96 -10.91 -1.59
CA LEU A 45 -2.45 -12.26 -1.39
C LEU A 45 -1.25 -13.18 -1.25
N MET A 46 -1.14 -13.84 -0.11
CA MET A 46 -0.04 -14.77 0.14
C MET A 46 -0.43 -16.17 -0.30
N ASP A 47 0.46 -16.86 -1.02
CA ASP A 47 0.31 -18.28 -1.34
C ASP A 47 0.64 -19.18 -0.13
N GLU A 48 0.52 -20.49 -0.30
CA GLU A 48 0.79 -21.46 0.76
C GLU A 48 2.27 -21.50 1.21
N ASN A 49 3.17 -20.92 0.41
CA ASN A 49 4.60 -20.82 0.69
C ASN A 49 4.99 -19.46 1.27
N GLY A 50 4.01 -18.54 1.42
CA GLY A 50 4.26 -17.20 1.91
C GLY A 50 4.76 -16.21 0.84
N ASN A 51 4.65 -16.54 -0.45
CA ASN A 51 4.98 -15.62 -1.53
C ASN A 51 3.76 -14.82 -1.97
N GLU A 52 3.99 -13.60 -2.45
CA GLU A 52 2.94 -12.77 -2.99
C GLU A 52 2.40 -13.31 -4.32
N HIS A 53 1.07 -13.42 -4.41
CA HIS A 53 0.37 -13.90 -5.60
C HIS A 53 -0.52 -12.81 -6.22
N PHE A 54 0.08 -11.85 -6.90
CA PHE A 54 -0.59 -10.68 -7.47
C PHE A 54 -1.76 -11.03 -8.41
N GLN A 55 -1.59 -11.97 -9.32
CA GLN A 55 -2.67 -12.38 -10.24
C GLN A 55 -3.87 -12.99 -9.51
N GLY A 56 -3.63 -13.72 -8.43
CA GLY A 56 -4.68 -14.25 -7.56
C GLY A 56 -5.46 -13.13 -6.88
N LEU A 57 -4.73 -12.14 -6.34
CA LEU A 57 -5.35 -10.97 -5.72
C LEU A 57 -6.28 -10.25 -6.70
N MET A 58 -5.84 -9.97 -7.92
CA MET A 58 -6.64 -9.26 -8.93
C MET A 58 -7.92 -10.00 -9.32
N LYS A 59 -7.92 -11.34 -9.22
CA LYS A 59 -9.12 -12.17 -9.46
C LYS A 59 -10.10 -12.13 -8.29
N GLU A 60 -9.61 -12.01 -7.05
CA GLU A 60 -10.44 -12.13 -5.85
C GLU A 60 -10.95 -10.78 -5.31
N ILE A 61 -10.13 -9.71 -5.41
CA ILE A 61 -10.40 -8.43 -4.75
C ILE A 61 -11.72 -7.77 -5.17
N LYS A 62 -12.18 -8.03 -6.41
CA LYS A 62 -13.42 -7.45 -6.98
C LYS A 62 -14.60 -8.41 -7.01
N ARG A 63 -14.46 -9.63 -6.46
CA ARG A 63 -15.55 -10.61 -6.46
C ARG A 63 -16.67 -10.17 -5.52
N LYS A 64 -17.90 -10.30 -5.97
CA LYS A 64 -19.09 -10.06 -5.13
C LYS A 64 -19.36 -11.25 -4.21
N ASN A 65 -19.87 -10.96 -3.00
CA ASN A 65 -20.24 -11.98 -2.01
C ASN A 65 -19.08 -12.96 -1.71
N HIS A 66 -17.89 -12.43 -1.59
CA HIS A 66 -16.67 -13.19 -1.39
C HIS A 66 -15.81 -12.54 -0.30
N THR A 67 -15.07 -13.36 0.45
CA THR A 67 -14.05 -12.90 1.39
C THR A 67 -12.73 -13.56 1.02
N ILE A 68 -11.69 -12.77 0.84
CA ILE A 68 -10.34 -13.27 0.57
C ILE A 68 -9.86 -14.08 1.77
N LYS A 69 -9.35 -15.28 1.51
CA LYS A 69 -8.99 -16.25 2.55
C LYS A 69 -7.74 -15.84 3.32
N ASN A 70 -6.70 -15.42 2.62
CA ASN A 70 -5.39 -15.07 3.17
C ASN A 70 -4.91 -13.69 2.67
N PRO A 71 -5.64 -12.60 2.97
CA PRO A 71 -5.19 -11.25 2.64
C PRO A 71 -4.10 -10.82 3.62
N LYS A 72 -3.06 -10.14 3.13
CA LYS A 72 -2.08 -9.43 3.94
C LYS A 72 -2.19 -7.94 3.61
N TYR A 73 -2.41 -7.10 4.61
CA TYR A 73 -2.40 -5.66 4.45
C TYR A 73 -1.09 -5.10 5.00
N VAL A 74 -0.24 -4.63 4.10
CA VAL A 74 1.06 -4.04 4.42
C VAL A 74 0.88 -2.53 4.52
N ILE A 75 0.96 -2.00 5.73
CA ILE A 75 0.62 -0.61 6.06
C ILE A 75 1.88 0.23 6.06
N PHE A 76 1.85 1.39 5.40
CA PHE A 76 3.01 2.27 5.28
C PHE A 76 2.73 3.75 5.59
N ASP A 77 1.48 4.14 5.85
CA ASP A 77 1.15 5.50 6.29
C ASP A 77 -0.07 5.54 7.20
N TYR A 78 -0.10 6.54 8.06
CA TYR A 78 -1.17 6.84 9.00
C TYR A 78 -1.56 8.30 8.86
N LEU A 79 -2.84 8.58 8.70
CA LEU A 79 -3.38 9.93 8.53
C LEU A 79 -4.53 10.15 9.50
N THR A 80 -4.72 11.38 9.92
CA THR A 80 -5.97 11.81 10.53
C THR A 80 -7.08 11.87 9.47
N LEU A 81 -8.34 11.80 9.89
CA LEU A 81 -9.47 11.98 8.98
C LEU A 81 -9.40 13.32 8.26
N GLU A 82 -9.04 14.40 8.98
CA GLU A 82 -8.92 15.75 8.43
C GLU A 82 -7.86 15.84 7.33
N GLU A 83 -6.65 15.27 7.55
CA GLU A 83 -5.58 15.26 6.54
C GLU A 83 -6.00 14.53 5.27
N PHE A 84 -6.69 13.40 5.44
CA PHE A 84 -7.18 12.63 4.30
C PHE A 84 -8.29 13.36 3.54
N ASP A 85 -9.29 13.90 4.23
CA ASP A 85 -10.45 14.56 3.64
C ASP A 85 -10.07 15.87 2.94
N THR A 86 -9.17 16.65 3.53
CA THR A 86 -8.63 17.89 2.94
C THR A 86 -7.56 17.63 1.89
N LYS A 87 -7.06 16.39 1.78
CA LYS A 87 -5.93 15.98 0.92
C LYS A 87 -4.65 16.74 1.20
N LYS A 88 -4.48 17.24 2.41
CA LYS A 88 -3.35 18.04 2.85
C LYS A 88 -3.14 17.90 4.36
N GLY A 89 -1.91 17.62 4.76
CA GLY A 89 -1.50 17.57 6.16
C GLY A 89 -0.21 18.32 6.42
N THR A 90 0.02 18.69 7.67
CA THR A 90 1.27 19.29 8.13
C THR A 90 2.12 18.30 8.92
N THR A 91 1.54 17.20 9.39
CA THR A 91 2.25 16.12 10.10
C THR A 91 3.30 15.51 9.17
N THR A 92 4.55 15.49 9.61
CA THR A 92 5.65 14.95 8.80
C THR A 92 5.51 13.45 8.59
N LEU A 93 6.18 12.88 7.58
CA LEU A 93 6.18 11.43 7.36
C LEU A 93 6.68 10.67 8.60
N GLU A 94 7.75 11.17 9.22
CA GLU A 94 8.33 10.57 10.42
C GLU A 94 7.34 10.54 11.58
N ASP A 95 6.65 11.66 11.85
CA ASP A 95 5.63 11.73 12.90
C ASP A 95 4.45 10.79 12.60
N ARG A 96 4.02 10.70 11.34
CA ARG A 96 2.97 9.77 10.94
C ARG A 96 3.41 8.30 11.09
N TYR A 97 4.68 8.01 10.81
CA TYR A 97 5.23 6.68 11.01
C TYR A 97 5.36 6.31 12.50
N ILE A 98 5.75 7.27 13.35
CA ILE A 98 5.72 7.11 14.81
C ILE A 98 4.29 6.83 15.30
N ASN A 99 3.31 7.57 14.82
CA ASN A 99 1.90 7.32 15.14
C ASN A 99 1.45 5.92 14.71
N LEU A 100 1.87 5.48 13.52
CA LEU A 100 1.58 4.15 13.01
C LEU A 100 2.20 3.05 13.89
N GLN A 101 3.45 3.21 14.32
CA GLN A 101 4.12 2.31 15.25
C GLN A 101 3.42 2.29 16.64
N GLY A 102 2.87 3.42 17.07
CA GLY A 102 2.12 3.56 18.33
C GLY A 102 0.72 2.93 18.29
N CYS A 103 0.22 2.52 17.13
CA CYS A 103 -1.09 1.90 16.98
C CYS A 103 -1.19 0.46 17.49
N ASP A 104 -0.15 -0.06 18.16
CA ASP A 104 -0.12 -1.44 18.67
C ASP A 104 -0.46 -2.49 17.58
N LEU A 105 -0.02 -2.19 16.35
CA LEU A 105 -0.12 -3.11 15.22
C LEU A 105 0.81 -4.30 15.48
N THR A 106 0.29 -5.30 16.13
CA THR A 106 0.96 -6.60 16.21
C THR A 106 1.04 -7.15 14.79
N ASP A 107 2.24 -7.50 14.37
CA ASP A 107 2.44 -8.23 13.12
C ASP A 107 1.64 -9.52 13.18
N THR A 108 0.56 -9.57 12.42
CA THR A 108 -0.32 -10.74 12.33
C THR A 108 -0.20 -11.38 10.95
N ASP A 109 -0.88 -12.50 10.77
CA ASP A 109 -0.99 -13.10 9.43
C ASP A 109 -1.68 -12.16 8.42
N THR A 110 -2.48 -11.19 8.92
CA THR A 110 -3.33 -10.31 8.09
C THR A 110 -2.82 -8.88 8.00
N LEU A 111 -2.19 -8.34 9.07
CA LEU A 111 -1.64 -6.99 9.10
C LEU A 111 -0.13 -7.02 9.26
N SER A 112 0.57 -6.11 8.61
CA SER A 112 1.98 -5.83 8.88
C SER A 112 2.32 -4.37 8.62
N LEU A 113 3.30 -3.88 9.35
CA LEU A 113 3.89 -2.58 9.14
C LEU A 113 5.02 -2.70 8.11
N LEU A 114 5.00 -1.85 7.08
CA LEU A 114 6.15 -1.73 6.18
C LEU A 114 7.28 -1.01 6.89
N GLU A 115 8.43 -1.67 6.99
CA GLU A 115 9.62 -1.03 7.55
C GLU A 115 10.11 0.11 6.64
N GLN A 116 10.44 1.26 7.23
CA GLN A 116 10.92 2.44 6.53
C GLN A 116 12.30 2.80 7.06
N HIS A 117 13.25 3.01 6.15
CA HIS A 117 14.63 3.31 6.48
C HIS A 117 15.01 4.72 6.01
N PRO A 118 15.69 5.52 6.83
CA PRO A 118 16.25 6.79 6.38
C PRO A 118 17.34 6.54 5.33
N VAL A 119 17.42 7.43 4.34
CA VAL A 119 18.48 7.44 3.32
C VAL A 119 19.38 8.63 3.59
N GLU A 120 20.65 8.38 3.88
CA GLU A 120 21.62 9.38 4.30
C GLU A 120 22.65 9.69 3.21
N SER A 121 22.81 8.81 2.19
CA SER A 121 23.74 9.02 1.08
C SER A 121 23.25 8.40 -0.22
N ASP A 122 23.83 8.86 -1.34
CA ASP A 122 23.57 8.30 -2.68
C ASP A 122 24.06 6.85 -2.78
N GLU A 123 25.18 6.52 -2.11
CA GLU A 123 25.73 5.17 -2.08
C GLU A 123 24.79 4.20 -1.37
N GLN A 124 24.21 4.63 -0.22
CA GLN A 124 23.22 3.85 0.50
C GLN A 124 21.97 3.61 -0.37
N LEU A 125 21.49 4.67 -1.05
CA LEU A 125 20.35 4.57 -1.96
C LEU A 125 20.63 3.57 -3.09
N ALA A 126 21.81 3.64 -3.70
CA ALA A 126 22.20 2.72 -4.76
C ALA A 126 22.25 1.26 -4.27
N GLY A 127 22.75 1.04 -3.05
CA GLY A 127 22.72 -0.28 -2.40
C GLY A 127 21.30 -0.80 -2.21
N MET A 128 20.40 0.01 -1.64
CA MET A 128 19.01 -0.38 -1.43
C MET A 128 18.27 -0.71 -2.74
N ILE A 129 18.57 0.02 -3.83
CA ILE A 129 18.00 -0.28 -5.16
C ILE A 129 18.53 -1.63 -5.68
N ALA A 130 19.82 -1.91 -5.48
CA ALA A 130 20.43 -3.18 -5.89
C ALA A 130 19.84 -4.35 -5.10
N ASP A 131 19.73 -4.21 -3.78
CA ASP A 131 19.12 -5.21 -2.89
C ASP A 131 17.67 -5.51 -3.27
N ALA A 132 16.88 -4.47 -3.59
CA ALA A 132 15.50 -4.63 -4.05
C ALA A 132 15.43 -5.45 -5.35
N ASP A 133 16.34 -5.20 -6.29
CA ASP A 133 16.42 -5.94 -7.54
C ASP A 133 16.84 -7.41 -7.33
N GLU A 134 17.84 -7.66 -6.49
CA GLU A 134 18.29 -9.02 -6.16
C GLU A 134 17.20 -9.85 -5.46
N ASN A 135 16.37 -9.21 -4.65
CA ASN A 135 15.23 -9.85 -3.99
C ASN A 135 13.97 -9.92 -4.87
N GLY A 136 14.03 -9.48 -6.13
CA GLY A 136 12.91 -9.57 -7.08
C GLY A 136 11.80 -8.56 -6.85
N PHE A 137 12.03 -7.49 -6.09
CA PHE A 137 11.08 -6.41 -5.93
C PHE A 137 11.02 -5.53 -7.20
N GLU A 138 9.86 -4.93 -7.46
CA GLU A 138 9.69 -4.01 -8.60
C GLU A 138 10.57 -2.75 -8.48
N GLY A 139 11.00 -2.41 -7.27
CA GLY A 139 11.80 -1.25 -6.93
C GLY A 139 11.50 -0.74 -5.54
N ILE A 140 11.94 0.47 -5.24
CA ILE A 140 11.74 1.12 -3.95
C ILE A 140 10.94 2.41 -4.07
N MET A 141 10.26 2.80 -2.99
CA MET A 141 9.56 4.08 -2.89
C MET A 141 10.36 5.03 -2.01
N LEU A 142 10.75 6.18 -2.58
CA LEU A 142 11.40 7.26 -1.83
C LEU A 142 10.37 8.28 -1.39
N ARG A 143 10.38 8.62 -0.11
CA ARG A 143 9.47 9.58 0.49
C ARG A 143 10.27 10.69 1.18
N ARG A 144 9.89 11.94 0.93
CA ARG A 144 10.44 13.06 1.68
C ARG A 144 9.76 13.15 3.05
N ASN A 145 10.51 13.51 4.08
CA ASN A 145 9.92 13.83 5.39
C ASN A 145 9.16 15.15 5.32
N ALA A 146 7.91 15.08 4.88
CA ALA A 146 7.03 16.21 4.63
C ALA A 146 5.58 15.85 4.95
N GLY A 147 4.72 16.87 5.03
CA GLY A 147 3.29 16.69 5.23
C GLY A 147 2.61 15.91 4.09
N TYR A 148 1.42 15.38 4.39
CA TYR A 148 0.62 14.63 3.42
C TYR A 148 0.13 15.51 2.26
N GLU A 149 0.20 14.96 1.06
CA GLU A 149 -0.38 15.55 -0.16
C GLU A 149 -1.19 14.48 -0.90
N GLY A 150 -2.50 14.61 -0.91
CA GLY A 150 -3.43 13.68 -1.59
C GLY A 150 -3.45 13.82 -3.12
N LYS A 151 -2.26 14.03 -3.73
CA LYS A 151 -2.07 14.19 -5.18
C LYS A 151 -0.69 13.67 -5.59
N ARG A 152 -0.42 13.59 -6.90
CA ARG A 152 0.95 13.38 -7.38
C ARG A 152 1.87 14.48 -6.88
N SER A 153 2.97 14.10 -6.26
CA SER A 153 3.93 14.99 -5.64
C SER A 153 5.35 14.52 -5.89
N LYS A 154 6.30 15.46 -5.89
CA LYS A 154 7.74 15.16 -5.89
C LYS A 154 8.23 14.65 -4.52
N ASN A 155 7.36 14.67 -3.50
CA ASN A 155 7.66 14.14 -2.17
C ASN A 155 7.51 12.62 -2.08
N LEU A 156 7.01 11.98 -3.15
CA LEU A 156 6.87 10.53 -3.28
C LEU A 156 7.33 10.10 -4.67
N LEU A 157 8.43 9.38 -4.75
CA LEU A 157 9.05 8.92 -6.00
C LEU A 157 9.14 7.40 -5.99
N LYS A 158 8.86 6.78 -7.14
CA LYS A 158 9.11 5.35 -7.36
C LYS A 158 10.41 5.19 -8.14
N CYS A 159 11.38 4.52 -7.53
CA CYS A 159 12.64 4.14 -8.14
C CYS A 159 12.55 2.66 -8.56
N LYS A 160 12.57 2.41 -9.87
CA LYS A 160 12.54 1.06 -10.43
C LYS A 160 13.44 0.96 -11.64
N LYS A 161 13.94 -0.24 -11.94
CA LYS A 161 14.58 -0.52 -13.22
C LYS A 161 13.56 -0.56 -14.34
N PHE A 162 13.91 -0.01 -15.48
CA PHE A 162 13.17 -0.17 -16.72
C PHE A 162 13.92 -1.19 -17.58
N PHE A 163 13.17 -2.12 -18.16
CA PHE A 163 13.68 -3.06 -19.13
C PHE A 163 13.05 -2.70 -20.48
N ASP A 164 13.88 -2.47 -21.48
CA ASP A 164 13.43 -2.29 -22.85
C ASP A 164 13.50 -3.64 -23.56
N ALA A 165 12.45 -3.97 -24.31
CA ALA A 165 12.41 -5.15 -25.15
C ALA A 165 11.76 -4.76 -26.49
N GLU A 166 12.31 -5.28 -27.57
CA GLU A 166 11.76 -5.15 -28.89
C GLU A 166 10.89 -6.37 -29.22
N TYR A 167 9.68 -6.12 -29.74
CA TYR A 167 8.76 -7.18 -30.14
C TYR A 167 8.31 -6.94 -31.58
N GLU A 168 8.23 -8.01 -32.36
CA GLU A 168 7.58 -7.99 -33.67
C GLU A 168 6.06 -7.90 -33.48
N VAL A 169 5.44 -6.91 -34.13
CA VAL A 169 3.98 -6.78 -34.14
C VAL A 169 3.39 -7.75 -35.16
N LEU A 170 2.74 -8.81 -34.70
CA LEU A 170 2.13 -9.82 -35.54
C LEU A 170 0.72 -9.44 -36.01
N GLY A 171 0.07 -8.49 -35.39
CA GLY A 171 -1.26 -8.03 -35.74
C GLY A 171 -1.78 -6.94 -34.82
N VAL A 172 -2.82 -6.24 -35.24
CA VAL A 172 -3.55 -5.23 -34.44
C VAL A 172 -5.04 -5.53 -34.58
N ASP A 173 -5.70 -5.81 -33.45
CA ASP A 173 -7.15 -5.94 -33.36
C ASP A 173 -7.77 -4.60 -32.95
N PHE A 174 -8.80 -4.18 -33.64
CA PHE A 174 -9.58 -3.00 -33.31
C PHE A 174 -10.89 -3.44 -32.64
N GLU A 175 -11.06 -3.09 -31.37
CA GLU A 175 -12.39 -3.19 -30.75
C GLU A 175 -13.30 -2.11 -31.30
N THR A 176 -14.38 -2.49 -31.96
CA THR A 176 -15.48 -1.61 -32.31
C THR A 176 -16.39 -1.43 -31.10
N HIS A 177 -16.40 -0.22 -30.52
CA HIS A 177 -17.36 0.20 -29.50
C HIS A 177 -18.75 0.48 -30.07
#